data_e63bb21f3ecc88043f988146aef18caa
#
_entry.id   e63bb21f3ecc88043f988146aef18caa
#
_cell.length_a   1.000
_cell.length_b   1.000
_cell.length_c   1.000
_cell.angle_alpha   90.00
_cell.angle_beta   90.00
_cell.angle_gamma   90.00
#
_symmetry.space_group_name_H-M   'P 1'
#
loop_
_entity.id
_entity.type
_entity.pdbx_description
1 polymer ?
#
loop_
_entity_poly.entity_id
_entity_poly.type
_entity_poly.pdbx_seq_one_letter_code
_entity_poly.pdbx_strand_id
1 'polypeptide(L)'
;MSLIDRDIIWVTAHIRGGMEKGMKWWKEGKLLNKKNTFEDYIHVAKFLIEKGYSSKGKIIGMGGSAGGLLMGVVINNAPDLFLGIIMAVPFVDSLTTNLDHSLPLTVGEFD
;
A
#
# COMPACT_ATOMS: atom_id res chain seq x y z
N MET A 1 16.36 -12.91 -10.08
CA MET A 1 15.82 -12.28 -8.85
C MET A 1 15.43 -13.37 -7.87
N SER A 2 15.93 -13.34 -6.65
CA SER A 2 15.88 -14.47 -5.71
C SER A 2 14.48 -14.98 -5.34
N LEU A 3 13.45 -14.13 -5.37
CA LEU A 3 12.07 -14.52 -5.06
C LEU A 3 11.41 -15.27 -6.22
N ILE A 4 11.57 -14.78 -7.44
CA ILE A 4 11.03 -15.42 -8.63
C ILE A 4 11.67 -16.80 -8.86
N ASP A 5 12.97 -16.92 -8.59
CA ASP A 5 13.72 -18.18 -8.68
C ASP A 5 13.26 -19.23 -7.63
N ARG A 6 12.42 -18.81 -6.67
CA ARG A 6 11.82 -19.67 -5.63
C ARG A 6 10.32 -19.88 -5.80
N ASP A 7 9.84 -19.77 -7.02
CA ASP A 7 8.42 -19.96 -7.38
C ASP A 7 7.46 -18.98 -6.67
N ILE A 8 7.94 -17.77 -6.32
CA ILE A 8 7.11 -16.71 -5.77
C ILE A 8 6.65 -15.81 -6.91
N ILE A 9 5.35 -15.59 -7.00
CA ILE A 9 4.76 -14.63 -7.93
C ILE A 9 4.95 -13.22 -7.34
N TRP A 10 5.66 -12.37 -8.07
CA TRP A 10 5.83 -10.96 -7.73
C TRP A 10 4.77 -10.12 -8.42
N VAL A 11 4.06 -9.29 -7.65
CA VAL A 11 3.01 -8.40 -8.16
C VAL A 11 3.28 -6.97 -7.71
N THR A 12 3.24 -6.03 -8.65
CA THR A 12 3.27 -4.60 -8.34
C THR A 12 1.86 -4.03 -8.57
N ALA A 13 1.27 -3.52 -7.51
CA ALA A 13 -0.07 -2.92 -7.56
C ALA A 13 0.03 -1.41 -7.81
N HIS A 14 -0.35 -0.96 -9.00
CA HIS A 14 -0.43 0.47 -9.37
C HIS A 14 -1.77 1.06 -8.91
N ILE A 15 -1.85 1.35 -7.63
CA ILE A 15 -3.08 1.84 -6.98
C ILE A 15 -3.20 3.36 -7.04
N ARG A 16 -4.40 3.89 -6.83
CA ARG A 16 -4.63 5.33 -6.74
C ARG A 16 -3.80 5.97 -5.63
N GLY A 17 -3.27 7.16 -5.89
CA GLY A 17 -2.25 7.82 -5.08
C GLY A 17 -0.85 7.73 -5.68
N GLY A 18 -0.60 6.75 -6.55
CA GLY A 18 0.53 6.73 -7.47
C GLY A 18 0.29 7.59 -8.70
N MET A 19 1.31 7.73 -9.57
CA MET A 19 1.24 8.53 -10.79
C MET A 19 1.25 7.71 -12.08
N GLU A 20 1.15 6.40 -12.00
CA GLU A 20 1.30 5.49 -13.13
C GLU A 20 0.22 5.71 -14.22
N LYS A 21 -0.94 6.25 -13.83
CA LYS A 21 -2.01 6.66 -14.75
C LYS A 21 -2.21 8.19 -14.79
N GLY A 22 -1.17 8.95 -14.44
CA GLY A 22 -1.16 10.41 -14.51
C GLY A 22 -1.78 11.11 -13.30
N MET A 23 -1.89 12.45 -13.39
CA MET A 23 -2.29 13.34 -12.28
C MET A 23 -3.68 13.02 -11.71
N LYS A 24 -4.61 12.55 -12.53
CA LYS A 24 -5.94 12.16 -12.05
C LYS A 24 -5.84 11.00 -11.07
N TRP A 25 -5.03 9.99 -11.40
CA TRP A 25 -4.80 8.82 -10.57
C TRP A 25 -4.21 9.18 -9.21
N TRP A 26 -3.26 10.12 -9.21
CA TRP A 26 -2.67 10.64 -7.98
C TRP A 26 -3.69 11.41 -7.13
N LYS A 27 -4.46 12.34 -7.73
CA LYS A 27 -5.48 13.14 -7.03
C LYS A 27 -6.57 12.28 -6.38
N GLU A 28 -6.94 11.17 -7.01
CA GLU A 28 -7.95 10.25 -6.50
C GLU A 28 -7.49 9.39 -5.32
N GLY A 29 -6.21 9.46 -4.94
CA GLY A 29 -5.64 8.76 -3.79
C GLY A 29 -4.99 9.65 -2.75
N LYS A 30 -5.17 10.99 -2.81
CA LYS A 30 -4.60 11.92 -1.82
C LYS A 30 -5.66 12.56 -0.92
N LEU A 31 -5.23 13.10 0.21
CA LEU A 31 -6.07 13.84 1.17
C LEU A 31 -7.33 13.05 1.56
N LEU A 32 -8.50 13.64 1.36
CA LEU A 32 -9.79 13.00 1.68
C LEU A 32 -10.09 11.74 0.85
N ASN A 33 -9.39 11.57 -0.28
CA ASN A 33 -9.50 10.41 -1.15
C ASN A 33 -8.49 9.30 -0.78
N LYS A 34 -7.71 9.46 0.29
CA LYS A 34 -6.68 8.48 0.69
C LYS A 34 -7.22 7.07 0.91
N LYS A 35 -8.47 6.94 1.32
CA LYS A 35 -9.15 5.64 1.46
C LYS A 35 -9.15 4.82 0.17
N ASN A 36 -9.21 5.47 -0.98
CA ASN A 36 -9.18 4.80 -2.28
C ASN A 36 -7.89 4.00 -2.49
N THR A 37 -6.76 4.51 -1.99
CA THR A 37 -5.47 3.80 -2.03
C THR A 37 -5.54 2.46 -1.28
N PHE A 38 -6.14 2.47 -0.11
CA PHE A 38 -6.27 1.28 0.74
C PHE A 38 -7.23 0.25 0.14
N GLU A 39 -8.37 0.72 -0.36
CA GLU A 39 -9.37 -0.12 -1.01
C GLU A 39 -8.84 -0.75 -2.28
N ASP A 40 -8.12 0.00 -3.10
CA ASP A 40 -7.51 -0.51 -4.33
C ASP A 40 -6.55 -1.66 -4.05
N TYR A 41 -5.71 -1.54 -3.02
CA TYR A 41 -4.77 -2.59 -2.66
C TYR A 41 -5.47 -3.87 -2.21
N ILE A 42 -6.51 -3.74 -1.39
CA ILE A 42 -7.33 -4.88 -0.95
C ILE A 42 -8.04 -5.52 -2.15
N HIS A 43 -8.56 -4.72 -3.09
CA HIS A 43 -9.18 -5.23 -4.32
C HIS A 43 -8.19 -5.99 -5.21
N VAL A 44 -6.95 -5.53 -5.31
CA VAL A 44 -5.89 -6.28 -6.03
C VAL A 44 -5.65 -7.63 -5.38
N ALA A 45 -5.54 -7.69 -4.05
CA ALA A 45 -5.38 -8.96 -3.34
C ALA A 45 -6.56 -9.92 -3.58
N LYS A 46 -7.79 -9.42 -3.51
CA LYS A 46 -8.99 -10.20 -3.83
C LYS A 46 -9.01 -10.69 -5.27
N PHE A 47 -8.61 -9.85 -6.22
CA PHE A 47 -8.51 -10.21 -7.63
C PHE A 47 -7.51 -11.35 -7.85
N LEU A 48 -6.34 -11.31 -7.20
CA LEU A 48 -5.33 -12.36 -7.32
C LEU A 48 -5.85 -13.72 -6.80
N ILE A 49 -6.65 -13.68 -5.74
CA ILE A 49 -7.29 -14.88 -5.19
C ILE A 49 -8.37 -15.38 -6.15
N GLU A 50 -9.25 -14.51 -6.63
CA GLU A 50 -10.34 -14.86 -7.56
C GLU A 50 -9.81 -15.47 -8.87
N LYS A 51 -8.71 -14.95 -9.39
CA LYS A 51 -8.08 -15.45 -10.63
C LYS A 51 -7.18 -16.67 -10.43
N GLY A 52 -7.03 -17.15 -9.19
CA GLY A 52 -6.25 -18.34 -8.89
C GLY A 52 -4.73 -18.14 -8.87
N TYR A 53 -4.23 -16.89 -8.88
CA TYR A 53 -2.80 -16.62 -8.71
C TYR A 53 -2.31 -16.86 -7.29
N SER A 54 -3.20 -16.74 -6.32
CA SER A 54 -2.93 -17.01 -4.91
C SER A 54 -4.18 -17.54 -4.22
N SER A 55 -4.14 -17.72 -2.91
CA SER A 55 -5.28 -18.08 -2.08
C SER A 55 -5.32 -17.23 -0.82
N LYS A 56 -6.49 -17.19 -0.18
CA LYS A 56 -6.71 -16.46 1.06
C LYS A 56 -5.68 -16.88 2.11
N GLY A 57 -5.04 -15.90 2.74
CA GLY A 57 -4.02 -16.12 3.76
C GLY A 57 -2.65 -16.55 3.23
N LYS A 58 -2.40 -16.43 1.91
CA LYS A 58 -1.10 -16.77 1.29
C LYS A 58 -0.41 -15.60 0.59
N ILE A 59 -0.98 -14.42 0.65
CA ILE A 59 -0.39 -13.20 0.08
C ILE A 59 0.48 -12.53 1.13
N ILE A 60 1.68 -12.11 0.76
CA ILE A 60 2.52 -11.24 1.57
C ILE A 60 2.44 -9.84 0.98
N GLY A 61 1.97 -8.88 1.76
CA GLY A 61 1.97 -7.47 1.40
C GLY A 61 3.32 -6.83 1.73
N MET A 62 3.79 -5.91 0.89
CA MET A 62 5.03 -5.17 1.12
C MET A 62 4.84 -3.70 0.78
N GLY A 63 5.29 -2.81 1.65
CA GLY A 63 5.25 -1.37 1.43
C GLY A 63 6.26 -0.61 2.27
N GLY A 64 6.77 0.51 1.72
CA GLY A 64 7.72 1.39 2.41
C GLY A 64 7.19 2.82 2.54
N SER A 65 7.63 3.55 3.58
CA SER A 65 7.23 4.94 3.84
C SER A 65 5.69 5.10 3.87
N ALA A 66 5.10 5.88 2.97
CA ALA A 66 3.65 5.98 2.78
C ALA A 66 3.00 4.62 2.43
N GLY A 67 3.72 3.74 1.72
CA GLY A 67 3.32 2.36 1.50
C GLY A 67 3.34 1.51 2.77
N GLY A 68 4.14 1.88 3.76
CA GLY A 68 4.10 1.30 5.10
C GLY A 68 2.83 1.65 5.86
N LEU A 69 2.35 2.89 5.75
CA LEU A 69 1.02 3.29 6.24
C LEU A 69 -0.08 2.46 5.57
N LEU A 70 -0.02 2.30 4.26
CA LEU A 70 -0.93 1.44 3.51
C LEU A 70 -0.97 0.02 4.08
N MET A 71 0.21 -0.57 4.36
CA MET A 71 0.29 -1.91 4.93
C MET A 71 -0.37 -2.00 6.31
N GLY A 72 -0.16 -1.01 7.17
CA GLY A 72 -0.81 -0.95 8.48
C GLY A 72 -2.33 -0.90 8.39
N VAL A 73 -2.88 -0.11 7.47
CA VAL A 73 -4.34 -0.03 7.25
C VAL A 73 -4.88 -1.34 6.67
N VAL A 74 -4.18 -1.92 5.72
CA VAL A 74 -4.60 -3.14 5.02
C VAL A 74 -4.69 -4.32 5.98
N ILE A 75 -3.68 -4.52 6.86
CA ILE A 75 -3.71 -5.63 7.82
C ILE A 75 -4.83 -5.47 8.86
N ASN A 76 -5.17 -4.24 9.23
CA ASN A 76 -6.28 -3.99 10.14
C ASN A 76 -7.65 -4.21 9.49
N ASN A 77 -7.79 -3.89 8.21
CA ASN A 77 -9.09 -3.95 7.51
C ASN A 77 -9.36 -5.31 6.85
N ALA A 78 -8.32 -6.03 6.44
CA ALA A 78 -8.45 -7.31 5.74
C ALA A 78 -7.37 -8.32 6.18
N PRO A 79 -7.28 -8.64 7.48
CA PRO A 79 -6.22 -9.50 8.01
C PRO A 79 -6.25 -10.90 7.39
N ASP A 80 -7.42 -11.40 7.04
CA ASP A 80 -7.60 -12.77 6.54
C ASP A 80 -7.02 -13.00 5.13
N LEU A 81 -6.79 -11.93 4.35
CA LEU A 81 -6.28 -12.06 2.99
C LEU A 81 -4.77 -12.33 2.95
N PHE A 82 -4.05 -11.93 3.99
CA PHE A 82 -2.59 -11.91 4.01
C PHE A 82 -2.01 -12.95 4.97
N LEU A 83 -0.93 -13.60 4.53
CA LEU A 83 -0.08 -14.41 5.39
C LEU A 83 0.72 -13.54 6.37
N GLY A 84 1.14 -12.37 5.87
CA GLY A 84 1.89 -11.38 6.62
C GLY A 84 2.14 -10.14 5.79
N ILE A 85 2.71 -9.12 6.41
CA ILE A 85 3.12 -7.89 5.74
C ILE A 85 4.53 -7.48 6.14
N ILE A 86 5.22 -6.87 5.19
CA ILE A 86 6.55 -6.29 5.39
C ILE A 86 6.42 -4.79 5.28
N MET A 87 6.71 -4.08 6.36
CA MET A 87 6.73 -2.63 6.41
C MET A 87 8.17 -2.13 6.51
N ALA A 88 8.62 -1.41 5.51
CA ALA A 88 9.93 -0.77 5.51
C ALA A 88 9.77 0.72 5.82
N VAL A 89 10.39 1.18 6.92
CA VAL A 89 10.33 2.59 7.35
C VAL A 89 8.89 3.13 7.30
N PRO A 90 7.94 2.53 8.04
CA PRO A 90 6.53 2.86 7.89
C PRO A 90 6.22 4.26 8.43
N PHE A 91 5.42 5.02 7.69
CA PHE A 91 4.86 6.30 8.12
C PHE A 91 3.52 6.04 8.82
N VAL A 92 3.55 5.85 10.13
CA VAL A 92 2.37 5.44 10.93
C VAL A 92 1.92 6.49 11.94
N ASP A 93 2.73 7.51 12.19
CA ASP A 93 2.37 8.68 13.01
C ASP A 93 2.27 9.92 12.14
N SER A 94 1.14 10.05 11.43
CA SER A 94 0.93 11.18 10.53
C SER A 94 0.64 12.49 11.27
N LEU A 95 0.03 12.45 12.44
CA LEU A 95 -0.32 13.66 13.15
C LEU A 95 0.91 14.41 13.65
N THR A 96 1.75 13.77 14.46
CA THR A 96 2.94 14.39 15.02
C THR A 96 3.95 14.77 13.94
N THR A 97 4.16 13.88 12.99
CA THR A 97 5.14 14.09 11.90
C THR A 97 4.75 15.24 10.97
N ASN A 98 3.46 15.39 10.62
CA ASN A 98 3.00 16.48 9.73
C ASN A 98 2.93 17.83 10.43
N LEU A 99 2.86 17.87 11.76
CA LEU A 99 2.90 19.12 12.53
C LEU A 99 4.34 19.61 12.76
N ASP A 100 5.33 18.80 12.51
CA ASP A 100 6.74 19.18 12.65
C ASP A 100 7.31 19.69 11.31
N HIS A 101 7.27 21.00 11.13
CA HIS A 101 7.79 21.68 9.92
C HIS A 101 9.32 21.61 9.78
N SER A 102 10.05 21.10 10.76
CA SER A 102 11.50 20.87 10.66
C SER A 102 11.86 19.61 9.88
N LEU A 103 10.91 18.70 9.70
CA LEU A 103 11.10 17.45 8.97
C LEU A 103 10.93 17.68 7.46
N PRO A 104 11.94 17.29 6.66
CA PRO A 104 11.84 17.43 5.21
C PRO A 104 10.83 16.44 4.62
N LEU A 105 10.17 16.83 3.54
CA LEU A 105 9.30 16.02 2.67
C LEU A 105 7.90 15.66 3.21
N THR A 106 7.68 15.67 4.53
CA THR A 106 6.41 15.20 5.10
C THR A 106 5.24 16.12 4.81
N VAL A 107 5.42 17.43 4.96
CA VAL A 107 4.36 18.43 4.72
C VAL A 107 3.95 18.44 3.24
N GLY A 108 4.91 18.46 2.32
CA GLY A 108 4.64 18.53 0.87
C GLY A 108 3.98 17.27 0.28
N GLU A 109 4.02 16.14 0.96
CA GLU A 109 3.37 14.91 0.50
C GLU A 109 1.86 14.90 0.79
N PHE A 110 1.44 15.65 1.81
CA PHE A 110 0.05 15.64 2.29
C PHE A 110 -0.71 16.96 2.06
N ASP A 111 -0.06 17.97 1.47
CA ASP A 111 -0.71 19.25 1.09
C ASP A 111 -1.46 19.20 -0.24
#